data_0f2d82c74a86dc6bebe8b056a2bb8d46
#
_entry.id   0f2d82c74a86dc6bebe8b056a2bb8d46
#
_cell.length_a   1.000
_cell.length_b   1.000
_cell.length_c   1.000
_cell.angle_alpha   90.00
_cell.angle_beta   90.00
_cell.angle_gamma   90.00
#
_symmetry.space_group_name_H-M   'P 1'
#
loop_
_entity.id
_entity.type
_entity.pdbx_description
1 polymer ?
#
loop_
_entity_poly.entity_id
_entity_poly.type
_entity_poly.pdbx_seq_one_letter_code
_entity_poly.pdbx_strand_id
1 'polypeptide(L)'
;PNDSTISIETNEKYLTLIKSGKAKIEIPGIAPDEFPDLPQVSEDYSVTLPGGVLKNMIEMTSFAAAKTDNDPTRMGALLKIMPDGLSMVALDGYRIAQRNVSLEGNFEPKEMIIPEKSLTELARIIGDSDEDIKIIAAPGHAIFLLETCKLVTRLIEGSYTNFERIIPTSFELELECPTHQIADSVKRASLIILNDVVKGPIRFNITDGNINVSCLSLIHISEPTRRRGIS
;
A
#
# COMPACT_ATOMS: atom_id res chain seq x y z
N PRO A 1 13.79 -13.47 -29.34
CA PRO A 1 13.52 -13.28 -30.76
C PRO A 1 12.02 -13.09 -30.92
N ASN A 2 11.62 -12.02 -31.60
CA ASN A 2 10.21 -11.57 -31.64
C ASN A 2 9.26 -12.45 -32.50
N ASP A 3 9.73 -13.55 -33.08
CA ASP A 3 8.95 -14.38 -34.00
C ASP A 3 9.06 -15.88 -33.73
N SER A 4 9.47 -16.32 -32.58
CA SER A 4 9.61 -17.74 -32.29
C SER A 4 8.39 -18.30 -31.57
N THR A 5 7.86 -19.37 -32.11
CA THR A 5 6.88 -20.19 -31.41
C THR A 5 7.49 -20.74 -30.12
N ILE A 6 6.75 -20.65 -29.02
CA ILE A 6 7.13 -21.26 -27.75
C ILE A 6 6.42 -22.62 -27.66
N SER A 7 7.18 -23.69 -27.48
CA SER A 7 6.61 -24.99 -27.11
C SER A 7 6.85 -25.27 -25.65
N ILE A 8 5.81 -25.75 -24.95
CA ILE A 8 5.85 -26.16 -23.55
C ILE A 8 5.37 -27.61 -23.48
N GLU A 9 6.22 -28.49 -23.02
CA GLU A 9 5.94 -29.92 -22.90
C GLU A 9 6.26 -30.38 -21.48
N THR A 10 5.35 -31.09 -20.84
CA THR A 10 5.58 -31.66 -19.51
C THR A 10 5.54 -33.19 -19.61
N ASN A 11 6.51 -33.87 -19.02
CA ASN A 11 6.58 -35.32 -18.99
C ASN A 11 5.90 -35.89 -17.73
N GLU A 12 5.77 -37.23 -17.65
CA GLU A 12 5.17 -37.94 -16.51
C GLU A 12 5.87 -37.71 -15.18
N LYS A 13 7.12 -37.23 -15.18
CA LYS A 13 7.87 -36.89 -13.97
C LYS A 13 7.74 -35.39 -13.61
N TYR A 14 6.76 -34.72 -14.20
CA TYR A 14 6.50 -33.29 -14.02
C TYR A 14 7.66 -32.37 -14.40
N LEU A 15 8.62 -32.86 -15.23
CA LEU A 15 9.65 -32.00 -15.78
C LEU A 15 9.09 -31.28 -17.01
N THR A 16 9.02 -29.95 -16.92
CA THR A 16 8.52 -29.10 -18.01
C THR A 16 9.67 -28.55 -18.85
N LEU A 17 9.60 -28.83 -20.13
CA LEU A 17 10.55 -28.36 -21.13
C LEU A 17 9.93 -27.21 -21.92
N ILE A 18 10.59 -26.05 -21.86
CA ILE A 18 10.21 -24.86 -22.61
C ILE A 18 11.25 -24.63 -23.70
N LYS A 19 10.80 -24.56 -24.97
CA LYS A 19 11.67 -24.31 -26.14
C LYS A 19 11.22 -23.03 -26.86
N SER A 20 12.16 -22.19 -27.22
CA SER A 20 11.93 -21.02 -28.09
C SER A 20 13.16 -20.78 -28.96
N GLY A 21 13.05 -21.09 -30.24
CA GLY A 21 14.18 -21.07 -31.16
C GLY A 21 15.31 -21.99 -30.69
N LYS A 22 16.49 -21.44 -30.39
CA LYS A 22 17.64 -22.20 -29.85
C LYS A 22 17.65 -22.29 -28.32
N ALA A 23 16.80 -21.55 -27.65
CA ALA A 23 16.70 -21.57 -26.17
C ALA A 23 15.92 -22.81 -25.72
N LYS A 24 16.45 -23.48 -24.68
CA LYS A 24 15.84 -24.62 -24.03
C LYS A 24 15.97 -24.45 -22.52
N ILE A 25 14.85 -24.52 -21.80
CA ILE A 25 14.79 -24.39 -20.34
C ILE A 25 14.05 -25.61 -19.81
N GLU A 26 14.61 -26.25 -18.80
CA GLU A 26 13.96 -27.34 -18.07
C GLU A 26 13.61 -26.89 -16.67
N ILE A 27 12.32 -27.01 -16.28
CA ILE A 27 11.81 -26.59 -14.97
C ILE A 27 11.16 -27.81 -14.31
N PRO A 28 11.60 -28.24 -13.11
CA PRO A 28 10.90 -29.25 -12.35
C PRO A 28 9.56 -28.69 -11.88
N GLY A 29 8.50 -29.43 -12.11
CA GLY A 29 7.15 -29.15 -11.62
C GLY A 29 6.79 -30.03 -10.42
N ILE A 30 5.61 -29.84 -9.90
CA ILE A 30 4.97 -30.66 -8.87
C ILE A 30 3.71 -31.30 -9.45
N ALA A 31 3.21 -32.34 -8.80
CA ALA A 31 1.97 -32.97 -9.22
C ALA A 31 0.80 -31.97 -9.16
N PRO A 32 -0.17 -32.01 -10.11
CA PRO A 32 -1.32 -31.11 -10.08
C PRO A 32 -2.13 -31.20 -8.78
N ASP A 33 -2.19 -32.40 -8.18
CA ASP A 33 -2.92 -32.66 -6.93
C ASP A 33 -2.26 -31.99 -5.70
N GLU A 34 -1.00 -31.57 -5.82
CA GLU A 34 -0.28 -30.81 -4.78
C GLU A 34 -0.48 -29.32 -4.90
N PHE A 35 -1.16 -28.86 -5.98
CA PHE A 35 -1.47 -27.44 -6.13
C PHE A 35 -2.53 -27.03 -5.11
N PRO A 36 -2.30 -25.96 -4.31
CA PRO A 36 -3.24 -25.57 -3.28
C PRO A 36 -4.62 -25.24 -3.86
N ASP A 37 -5.66 -25.81 -3.30
CA ASP A 37 -7.04 -25.46 -3.62
C ASP A 37 -7.34 -24.04 -3.19
N LEU A 38 -8.10 -23.33 -4.02
CA LEU A 38 -8.65 -22.05 -3.61
C LEU A 38 -9.73 -22.27 -2.56
N PRO A 39 -9.78 -21.45 -1.49
CA PRO A 39 -10.80 -21.59 -0.48
C PRO A 39 -12.19 -21.49 -1.11
N GLN A 40 -13.02 -22.50 -0.87
CA GLN A 40 -14.44 -22.45 -1.19
C GLN A 40 -15.11 -21.61 -0.11
N VAL A 41 -15.62 -20.44 -0.47
CA VAL A 41 -16.29 -19.52 0.45
C VAL A 41 -17.69 -19.27 -0.02
N SER A 42 -18.62 -19.19 0.94
CA SER A 42 -19.96 -18.69 0.67
C SER A 42 -19.88 -17.21 0.31
N GLU A 43 -20.69 -16.78 -0.63
CA GLU A 43 -20.78 -15.38 -1.04
C GLU A 43 -21.81 -14.60 -0.19
N ASP A 44 -22.15 -15.12 0.99
CA ASP A 44 -23.21 -14.59 1.85
C ASP A 44 -22.97 -13.15 2.28
N TYR A 45 -21.70 -12.74 2.29
CA TYR A 45 -21.32 -11.38 2.63
C TYR A 45 -20.45 -10.76 1.53
N SER A 46 -21.05 -9.89 0.74
CA SER A 46 -20.33 -9.20 -0.34
C SER A 46 -20.77 -7.75 -0.51
N VAL A 47 -19.83 -6.93 -0.97
CA VAL A 47 -20.04 -5.52 -1.37
C VAL A 47 -19.48 -5.32 -2.76
N THR A 48 -20.21 -4.60 -3.60
CA THR A 48 -19.77 -4.26 -4.96
C THR A 48 -19.56 -2.75 -5.05
N LEU A 49 -18.46 -2.34 -5.69
CA LEU A 49 -18.14 -0.93 -5.92
C LEU A 49 -17.29 -0.78 -7.19
N PRO A 50 -17.30 0.43 -7.83
CA PRO A 50 -16.45 0.68 -8.98
C PRO A 50 -14.96 0.50 -8.66
N GLY A 51 -14.23 -0.15 -9.56
CA GLY A 51 -12.80 -0.44 -9.39
C GLY A 51 -11.95 0.80 -9.18
N GLY A 52 -12.22 1.87 -9.91
CA GLY A 52 -11.54 3.15 -9.73
C GLY A 52 -11.68 3.74 -8.32
N VAL A 53 -12.84 3.55 -7.68
CA VAL A 53 -13.09 3.97 -6.29
C VAL A 53 -12.23 3.14 -5.32
N LEU A 54 -12.24 1.81 -5.46
CA LEU A 54 -11.42 0.93 -4.62
C LEU A 54 -9.92 1.20 -4.80
N LYS A 55 -9.46 1.35 -6.05
CA LYS A 55 -8.06 1.72 -6.35
C LYS A 55 -7.67 3.02 -5.67
N ASN A 56 -8.51 4.05 -5.75
CA ASN A 56 -8.25 5.34 -5.09
C ASN A 56 -8.17 5.17 -3.57
N MET A 57 -9.05 4.39 -2.95
CA MET A 57 -8.97 4.10 -1.51
C MET A 57 -7.64 3.46 -1.14
N ILE A 58 -7.19 2.48 -1.92
CA ILE A 58 -5.91 1.79 -1.71
C ILE A 58 -4.73 2.76 -1.85
N GLU A 59 -4.66 3.49 -2.94
CA GLU A 59 -3.55 4.42 -3.23
C GLU A 59 -3.43 5.54 -2.20
N MET A 60 -4.58 6.01 -1.67
CA MET A 60 -4.63 7.07 -0.67
C MET A 60 -4.33 6.60 0.76
N THR A 61 -4.23 5.30 1.01
CA THR A 61 -4.06 4.77 2.38
C THR A 61 -2.89 3.80 2.52
N SER A 62 -2.72 2.84 1.62
CA SER A 62 -1.78 1.71 1.79
C SER A 62 -0.32 2.15 2.00
N PHE A 63 0.09 3.32 1.47
CA PHE A 63 1.44 3.86 1.69
C PHE A 63 1.76 4.15 3.16
N ALA A 64 0.73 4.31 4.01
CA ALA A 64 0.88 4.57 5.43
C ALA A 64 1.03 3.28 6.26
N ALA A 65 0.82 2.09 5.67
CA ALA A 65 1.06 0.83 6.36
C ALA A 65 2.55 0.64 6.69
N ALA A 66 2.82 0.02 7.83
CA ALA A 66 4.18 -0.30 8.25
C ALA A 66 4.81 -1.34 7.31
N LYS A 67 6.08 -1.16 6.95
CA LYS A 67 6.84 -2.14 6.16
C LYS A 67 7.34 -3.29 7.03
N THR A 68 7.67 -2.98 8.27
CA THR A 68 8.06 -3.92 9.33
C THR A 68 7.55 -3.36 10.66
N ASP A 69 6.89 -4.19 11.45
CA ASP A 69 6.42 -3.83 12.79
C ASP A 69 6.38 -5.09 13.66
N ASN A 70 6.44 -4.91 14.99
CA ASN A 70 6.23 -5.98 15.96
C ASN A 70 4.75 -6.38 16.05
N ASP A 71 3.85 -5.47 15.67
CA ASP A 71 2.43 -5.71 15.52
C ASP A 71 2.09 -5.95 14.03
N PRO A 72 1.85 -7.21 13.62
CA PRO A 72 1.56 -7.55 12.24
C PRO A 72 0.35 -6.80 11.66
N THR A 73 -0.61 -6.38 12.51
CA THR A 73 -1.83 -5.69 12.04
C THR A 73 -1.51 -4.37 11.33
N ARG A 74 -0.42 -3.69 11.71
CA ARG A 74 0.04 -2.45 11.08
C ARG A 74 0.69 -2.65 9.70
N MET A 75 1.06 -3.89 9.35
CA MET A 75 1.57 -4.22 8.01
C MET A 75 0.45 -4.38 6.97
N GLY A 76 -0.79 -4.13 7.37
CA GLY A 76 -1.97 -4.11 6.52
C GLY A 76 -2.75 -2.82 6.66
N ALA A 77 -3.79 -2.69 5.83
CA ALA A 77 -4.81 -1.67 6.00
C ALA A 77 -6.11 -2.30 6.51
N LEU A 78 -6.77 -1.60 7.42
CA LEU A 78 -8.09 -1.95 7.89
C LEU A 78 -9.14 -1.48 6.90
N LEU A 79 -9.87 -2.41 6.30
CA LEU A 79 -11.08 -2.13 5.53
C LEU A 79 -12.29 -2.34 6.44
N LYS A 80 -13.01 -1.26 6.71
CA LYS A 80 -14.30 -1.28 7.42
C LYS A 80 -15.43 -1.16 6.41
N ILE A 81 -16.34 -2.09 6.45
CA ILE A 81 -17.64 -1.98 5.77
C ILE A 81 -18.62 -1.44 6.79
N MET A 82 -19.28 -0.36 6.44
CA MET A 82 -20.24 0.35 7.28
C MET A 82 -21.61 0.31 6.60
N PRO A 83 -22.72 0.55 7.33
CA PRO A 83 -24.04 0.51 6.75
C PRO A 83 -24.24 1.41 5.51
N ASP A 84 -23.50 2.51 5.43
CA ASP A 84 -23.60 3.57 4.43
C ASP A 84 -22.34 3.72 3.56
N GLY A 85 -21.39 2.79 3.65
CA GLY A 85 -20.19 2.87 2.84
C GLY A 85 -18.99 2.08 3.34
N LEU A 86 -17.80 2.51 2.89
CA LEU A 86 -16.52 1.89 3.23
C LEU A 86 -15.55 2.90 3.83
N SER A 87 -14.73 2.44 4.76
CA SER A 87 -13.58 3.17 5.26
C SER A 87 -12.34 2.31 5.15
N MET A 88 -11.26 2.84 4.59
CA MET A 88 -9.95 2.20 4.59
C MET A 88 -8.96 3.04 5.38
N VAL A 89 -8.22 2.38 6.28
CA VAL A 89 -7.26 3.05 7.18
C VAL A 89 -5.97 2.27 7.21
N ALA A 90 -4.85 3.00 7.11
CA ALA A 90 -3.52 2.44 7.33
C ALA A 90 -2.70 3.36 8.24
N LEU A 91 -1.81 2.78 9.04
CA LEU A 91 -0.95 3.52 9.97
C LEU A 91 0.36 2.77 10.25
N ASP A 92 1.42 3.51 10.61
CA ASP A 92 2.73 2.95 10.95
C ASP A 92 3.34 3.53 12.26
N GLY A 93 2.53 4.15 13.10
CA GLY A 93 2.98 4.79 14.36
C GLY A 93 3.45 6.24 14.22
N TYR A 94 3.72 6.73 13.00
CA TYR A 94 4.11 8.12 12.71
C TYR A 94 3.04 8.86 11.90
N ARG A 95 2.24 8.15 11.13
CA ARG A 95 1.23 8.69 10.22
C ARG A 95 0.02 7.78 10.16
N ILE A 96 -1.12 8.39 9.89
CA ILE A 96 -2.39 7.70 9.64
C ILE A 96 -2.91 8.23 8.33
N ALA A 97 -3.34 7.33 7.44
CA ALA A 97 -4.08 7.68 6.25
C ALA A 97 -5.45 7.02 6.30
N GLN A 98 -6.50 7.79 6.09
CA GLN A 98 -7.88 7.32 6.07
C GLN A 98 -8.60 7.81 4.83
N ARG A 99 -9.35 6.94 4.19
CA ARG A 99 -10.23 7.27 3.08
C ARG A 99 -11.61 6.67 3.31
N ASN A 100 -12.63 7.52 3.31
CA ASN A 100 -14.04 7.12 3.44
C ASN A 100 -14.74 7.30 2.09
N VAL A 101 -15.65 6.40 1.77
CA VAL A 101 -16.49 6.45 0.58
C VAL A 101 -17.91 6.04 0.98
N SER A 102 -18.89 6.86 0.63
CA SER A 102 -20.31 6.52 0.80
C SER A 102 -20.76 5.66 -0.37
N LEU A 103 -21.50 4.61 -0.07
CA LEU A 103 -22.14 3.73 -1.04
C LEU A 103 -23.63 3.67 -0.76
N GLU A 104 -24.43 3.61 -1.82
CA GLU A 104 -25.86 3.35 -1.68
C GLU A 104 -26.08 1.90 -1.26
N GLY A 105 -26.74 1.68 -0.15
CA GLY A 105 -27.04 0.35 0.38
C GLY A 105 -27.25 0.37 1.88
N ASN A 106 -27.44 -0.81 2.43
CA ASN A 106 -27.44 -1.05 3.87
C ASN A 106 -26.62 -2.32 4.12
N PHE A 107 -25.35 -2.13 4.42
CA PHE A 107 -24.41 -3.24 4.58
C PHE A 107 -24.29 -3.61 6.06
N GLU A 108 -24.14 -4.92 6.33
CA GLU A 108 -23.75 -5.34 7.67
C GLU A 108 -22.32 -4.90 7.98
N PRO A 109 -22.08 -4.33 9.17
CA PRO A 109 -20.72 -3.91 9.55
C PRO A 109 -19.74 -5.07 9.56
N LYS A 110 -18.59 -4.89 8.90
CA LYS A 110 -17.52 -5.88 8.83
C LYS A 110 -16.16 -5.19 8.81
N GLU A 111 -15.19 -5.81 9.50
CA GLU A 111 -13.82 -5.32 9.52
C GLU A 111 -12.87 -6.40 9.00
N MET A 112 -11.91 -6.00 8.18
CA MET A 112 -10.90 -6.87 7.59
C MET A 112 -9.55 -6.17 7.57
N ILE A 113 -8.51 -6.80 8.11
CA ILE A 113 -7.15 -6.29 8.00
C ILE A 113 -6.48 -7.00 6.81
N ILE A 114 -6.29 -6.26 5.74
CA ILE A 114 -5.78 -6.78 4.47
C ILE A 114 -4.30 -6.42 4.34
N PRO A 115 -3.41 -7.40 4.05
CA PRO A 115 -1.99 -7.11 3.87
C PRO A 115 -1.73 -6.04 2.81
N GLU A 116 -0.82 -5.09 3.10
CA GLU A 116 -0.49 -3.99 2.18
C GLU A 116 -0.05 -4.50 0.80
N LYS A 117 0.74 -5.58 0.77
CA LYS A 117 1.17 -6.19 -0.49
C LYS A 117 0.01 -6.65 -1.35
N SER A 118 -1.02 -7.26 -0.75
CA SER A 118 -2.21 -7.71 -1.48
C SER A 118 -3.02 -6.54 -2.02
N LEU A 119 -3.13 -5.45 -1.26
CA LEU A 119 -3.79 -4.23 -1.70
C LEU A 119 -3.04 -3.56 -2.85
N THR A 120 -1.72 -3.48 -2.77
CA THR A 120 -0.88 -2.93 -3.84
C THR A 120 -1.02 -3.74 -5.14
N GLU A 121 -1.03 -5.09 -5.04
CA GLU A 121 -1.27 -5.94 -6.22
C GLU A 121 -2.69 -5.78 -6.76
N LEU A 122 -3.69 -5.67 -5.88
CA LEU A 122 -5.06 -5.41 -6.30
C LEU A 122 -5.18 -4.10 -7.09
N ALA A 123 -4.60 -3.00 -6.58
CA ALA A 123 -4.60 -1.72 -7.28
C ALA A 123 -3.91 -1.81 -8.65
N ARG A 124 -2.83 -2.61 -8.76
CA ARG A 124 -2.14 -2.86 -10.03
C ARG A 124 -3.00 -3.66 -11.02
N ILE A 125 -3.73 -4.66 -10.54
CA ILE A 125 -4.63 -5.48 -11.37
C ILE A 125 -5.81 -4.65 -11.88
N ILE A 126 -6.42 -3.82 -11.03
CA ILE A 126 -7.50 -2.91 -11.41
C ILE A 126 -7.05 -1.99 -12.55
N GLY A 127 -5.79 -1.50 -12.49
CA GLY A 127 -5.26 -0.62 -13.54
C GLY A 127 -6.12 0.63 -13.74
N ASP A 128 -6.50 0.91 -14.97
CA ASP A 128 -7.38 2.03 -15.34
C ASP A 128 -8.80 1.54 -15.71
N SER A 129 -9.17 0.33 -15.28
CA SER A 129 -10.52 -0.22 -15.51
C SER A 129 -11.52 0.40 -14.55
N ASP A 130 -12.70 0.74 -15.08
CA ASP A 130 -13.85 1.21 -14.30
C ASP A 130 -14.86 0.08 -14.01
N GLU A 131 -14.47 -1.19 -14.24
CA GLU A 131 -15.32 -2.34 -13.94
C GLU A 131 -15.67 -2.42 -12.46
N ASP A 132 -16.86 -2.94 -12.15
CA ASP A 132 -17.28 -3.18 -10.78
C ASP A 132 -16.50 -4.35 -10.17
N ILE A 133 -16.08 -4.16 -8.95
CA ILE A 133 -15.36 -5.17 -8.16
C ILE A 133 -16.24 -5.63 -7.01
N LYS A 134 -16.44 -6.94 -6.92
CA LYS A 134 -17.14 -7.55 -5.80
C LYS A 134 -16.13 -7.99 -4.74
N ILE A 135 -16.27 -7.43 -3.53
CA ILE A 135 -15.49 -7.80 -2.35
C ILE A 135 -16.29 -8.81 -1.56
N ILE A 136 -15.71 -9.97 -1.28
CA ILE A 136 -16.32 -11.01 -0.42
C ILE A 136 -15.49 -11.13 0.85
N ALA A 137 -16.16 -10.96 1.99
CA ALA A 137 -15.56 -11.16 3.30
C ALA A 137 -15.82 -12.60 3.77
N ALA A 138 -14.77 -13.39 3.82
CA ALA A 138 -14.81 -14.78 4.27
C ALA A 138 -14.02 -14.97 5.58
N PRO A 139 -14.24 -16.06 6.33
CA PRO A 139 -13.44 -16.38 7.50
C PRO A 139 -11.94 -16.45 7.14
N GLY A 140 -11.13 -15.55 7.69
CA GLY A 140 -9.69 -15.50 7.47
C GLY A 140 -9.23 -15.09 6.07
N HIS A 141 -10.15 -14.73 5.16
CA HIS A 141 -9.81 -14.34 3.78
C HIS A 141 -10.65 -13.17 3.28
N ALA A 142 -10.05 -12.34 2.43
CA ALA A 142 -10.79 -11.43 1.55
C ALA A 142 -10.63 -11.88 0.11
N ILE A 143 -11.71 -11.79 -0.65
CA ILE A 143 -11.74 -12.18 -2.05
C ILE A 143 -12.23 -11.00 -2.86
N PHE A 144 -11.50 -10.68 -3.91
CA PHE A 144 -11.86 -9.64 -4.86
C PHE A 144 -12.14 -10.29 -6.20
N LEU A 145 -13.37 -10.15 -6.67
CA LEU A 145 -13.78 -10.65 -7.97
C LEU A 145 -13.77 -9.49 -8.96
N LEU A 146 -12.94 -9.62 -9.98
CA LEU A 146 -12.88 -8.78 -11.15
C LEU A 146 -13.44 -9.59 -12.35
N GLU A 147 -13.76 -8.94 -13.45
CA GLU A 147 -14.31 -9.61 -14.62
C GLU A 147 -13.43 -10.78 -15.13
N THR A 148 -12.12 -10.56 -15.16
CA THR A 148 -11.15 -11.50 -15.74
C THR A 148 -10.31 -12.25 -14.71
N CYS A 149 -10.34 -11.85 -13.44
CA CYS A 149 -9.54 -12.51 -12.42
C CYS A 149 -10.19 -12.50 -11.03
N LYS A 150 -9.69 -13.39 -10.18
CA LYS A 150 -10.05 -13.49 -8.78
C LYS A 150 -8.79 -13.38 -7.93
N LEU A 151 -8.72 -12.36 -7.08
CA LEU A 151 -7.68 -12.23 -6.08
C LEU A 151 -8.17 -12.74 -4.73
N VAL A 152 -7.45 -13.69 -4.16
CA VAL A 152 -7.73 -14.22 -2.81
C VAL A 152 -6.55 -13.86 -1.92
N THR A 153 -6.82 -13.28 -0.76
CA THR A 153 -5.79 -12.93 0.23
C THR A 153 -6.19 -13.38 1.63
N ARG A 154 -5.21 -13.88 2.39
CA ARG A 154 -5.40 -14.13 3.82
C ARG A 154 -5.46 -12.79 4.55
N LEU A 155 -6.37 -12.71 5.53
CA LEU A 155 -6.44 -11.58 6.43
C LEU A 155 -5.35 -11.67 7.49
N ILE A 156 -4.91 -10.52 7.98
CA ILE A 156 -4.06 -10.47 9.18
C ILE A 156 -4.98 -10.58 10.39
N GLU A 157 -4.71 -11.58 11.23
CA GLU A 157 -5.45 -11.81 12.46
C GLU A 157 -5.04 -10.81 13.53
N GLY A 158 -6.00 -10.35 14.33
CA GLY A 158 -5.78 -9.45 15.43
C GLY A 158 -6.77 -8.29 15.48
N SER A 159 -6.60 -7.43 16.47
CA SER A 159 -7.38 -6.19 16.62
C SER A 159 -6.56 -5.03 16.09
N TYR A 160 -7.12 -4.27 15.13
CA TYR A 160 -6.44 -3.10 14.61
C TYR A 160 -6.33 -2.01 15.68
N THR A 161 -5.22 -1.25 15.64
CA THR A 161 -5.00 -0.13 16.58
C THR A 161 -6.19 0.83 16.54
N ASN A 162 -6.69 1.23 17.71
CA ASN A 162 -7.76 2.22 17.81
C ASN A 162 -7.22 3.60 17.40
N PHE A 163 -7.24 3.87 16.11
CA PHE A 163 -6.70 5.09 15.50
C PHE A 163 -7.55 6.33 15.80
N GLU A 164 -8.85 6.16 16.06
CA GLU A 164 -9.76 7.27 16.32
C GLU A 164 -9.36 8.06 17.58
N ARG A 165 -8.75 7.38 18.57
CA ARG A 165 -8.22 8.02 19.78
C ARG A 165 -6.90 8.76 19.56
N ILE A 166 -6.20 8.47 18.46
CA ILE A 166 -4.90 9.07 18.14
C ILE A 166 -5.09 10.36 17.34
N ILE A 167 -6.20 10.48 16.61
CA ILE A 167 -6.51 11.65 15.80
C ILE A 167 -6.87 12.81 16.75
N PRO A 168 -6.12 13.95 16.72
CA PRO A 168 -6.44 15.11 17.53
C PRO A 168 -7.81 15.68 17.17
N THR A 169 -8.55 16.10 18.18
CA THR A 169 -9.87 16.75 18.03
C THR A 169 -9.78 18.29 18.10
N SER A 170 -8.61 18.81 18.49
CA SER A 170 -8.33 20.26 18.55
C SER A 170 -6.92 20.51 18.04
N PHE A 171 -6.73 21.66 17.40
CA PHE A 171 -5.48 22.09 16.80
C PHE A 171 -5.08 23.47 17.35
N GLU A 172 -3.80 23.68 17.64
CA GLU A 172 -3.26 24.97 18.03
C GLU A 172 -3.10 25.91 16.82
N LEU A 173 -2.91 25.33 15.64
CA LEU A 173 -2.71 26.06 14.39
C LEU A 173 -3.37 25.30 13.25
N GLU A 174 -4.15 26.01 12.46
CA GLU A 174 -4.71 25.55 11.20
C GLU A 174 -4.25 26.48 10.08
N LEU A 175 -3.83 25.92 8.96
CA LEU A 175 -3.43 26.70 7.81
C LEU A 175 -3.87 26.04 6.51
N GLU A 176 -4.22 26.89 5.56
CA GLU A 176 -4.60 26.52 4.22
C GLU A 176 -3.55 27.03 3.22
N CYS A 177 -3.11 26.15 2.32
CA CYS A 177 -2.16 26.50 1.28
C CYS A 177 -2.38 25.66 0.01
N PRO A 178 -2.01 26.17 -1.18
CA PRO A 178 -2.09 25.41 -2.41
C PRO A 178 -1.20 24.16 -2.36
N THR A 179 -1.78 22.99 -2.62
CA THR A 179 -1.10 21.68 -2.52
C THR A 179 0.19 21.63 -3.35
N HIS A 180 0.19 22.20 -4.57
CA HIS A 180 1.37 22.18 -5.43
C HIS A 180 2.55 22.98 -4.83
N GLN A 181 2.29 24.12 -4.16
CA GLN A 181 3.35 24.95 -3.58
C GLN A 181 4.05 24.25 -2.42
N ILE A 182 3.30 23.61 -1.52
CA ILE A 182 3.90 22.88 -0.42
C ILE A 182 4.60 21.60 -0.91
N ALA A 183 4.01 20.88 -1.87
CA ALA A 183 4.61 19.69 -2.47
C ALA A 183 5.94 20.00 -3.15
N ASP A 184 6.02 21.08 -3.93
CA ASP A 184 7.25 21.51 -4.60
C ASP A 184 8.32 21.99 -3.61
N SER A 185 7.90 22.66 -2.53
CA SER A 185 8.82 23.10 -1.48
C SER A 185 9.41 21.90 -0.72
N VAL A 186 8.59 20.91 -0.39
CA VAL A 186 9.04 19.65 0.23
C VAL A 186 9.96 18.88 -0.73
N LYS A 187 9.61 18.77 -2.03
CA LYS A 187 10.46 18.12 -3.03
C LYS A 187 11.84 18.78 -3.11
N ARG A 188 11.90 20.12 -3.20
CA ARG A 188 13.18 20.84 -3.22
C ARG A 188 14.02 20.60 -1.96
N ALA A 189 13.40 20.68 -0.78
CA ALA A 189 14.09 20.41 0.48
C ALA A 189 14.58 18.95 0.58
N SER A 190 13.82 17.99 0.07
CA SER A 190 14.17 16.58 0.10
C SER A 190 15.35 16.20 -0.79
N LEU A 191 15.63 16.96 -1.86
CA LEU A 191 16.79 16.71 -2.74
C LEU A 191 18.12 16.77 -1.98
N ILE A 192 18.20 17.56 -0.93
CA ILE A 192 19.40 17.69 -0.10
C ILE A 192 19.62 16.41 0.72
N ILE A 193 18.53 15.76 1.15
CA ILE A 193 18.58 14.57 2.03
C ILE A 193 18.76 13.27 1.23
N LEU A 194 18.37 13.24 -0.05
CA LEU A 194 18.39 12.02 -0.86
C LEU A 194 19.80 11.43 -1.00
N ASN A 195 20.83 12.27 -0.91
CA ASN A 195 22.23 11.87 -1.03
C ASN A 195 22.92 11.61 0.31
N ASP A 196 22.24 11.89 1.43
CA ASP A 196 22.82 11.72 2.75
C ASP A 196 22.61 10.29 3.30
N VAL A 197 23.64 9.73 3.89
CA VAL A 197 23.60 8.42 4.58
C VAL A 197 22.62 8.45 5.75
N VAL A 198 22.49 9.60 6.41
CA VAL A 198 21.53 9.84 7.51
C VAL A 198 20.50 10.85 7.04
N LYS A 199 19.27 10.41 6.90
CA LYS A 199 18.16 11.26 6.48
C LYS A 199 17.79 12.25 7.58
N GLY A 200 18.04 13.53 7.36
CA GLY A 200 17.62 14.61 8.25
C GLY A 200 16.10 14.90 8.13
N PRO A 201 15.48 15.48 9.18
CA PRO A 201 14.08 15.89 9.12
C PRO A 201 13.89 17.14 8.26
N ILE A 202 12.75 17.19 7.58
CA ILE A 202 12.26 18.44 6.97
C ILE A 202 11.55 19.23 8.06
N ARG A 203 11.93 20.51 8.22
CA ARG A 203 11.35 21.42 9.19
C ARG A 203 10.43 22.43 8.51
N PHE A 204 9.26 22.59 9.10
CA PHE A 204 8.31 23.63 8.73
C PHE A 204 8.37 24.73 9.80
N ASN A 205 8.75 25.94 9.41
CA ASN A 205 8.68 27.11 10.27
C ASN A 205 7.55 28.01 9.75
N ILE A 206 6.51 28.16 10.57
CA ILE A 206 5.26 28.81 10.20
C ILE A 206 5.23 30.16 10.91
N THR A 207 5.07 31.23 10.14
CA THR A 207 4.89 32.58 10.60
C THR A 207 3.70 33.19 9.85
N ASP A 208 3.22 34.38 10.28
CA ASP A 208 2.11 35.06 9.61
C ASP A 208 2.32 35.17 8.09
N GLY A 209 1.47 34.48 7.33
CA GLY A 209 1.46 34.54 5.86
C GLY A 209 2.59 33.75 5.17
N ASN A 210 3.48 33.09 5.91
CA ASN A 210 4.60 32.36 5.32
C ASN A 210 4.85 30.99 5.95
N ILE A 211 5.14 30.00 5.09
CA ILE A 211 5.63 28.67 5.49
C ILE A 211 7.06 28.51 4.94
N ASN A 212 8.04 28.48 5.82
CA ASN A 212 9.43 28.21 5.44
C ASN A 212 9.72 26.73 5.61
N VAL A 213 10.03 26.05 4.50
CA VAL A 213 10.39 24.62 4.48
C VAL A 213 11.90 24.51 4.35
N SER A 214 12.55 23.92 5.34
CA SER A 214 14.01 23.76 5.39
C SER A 214 14.42 22.33 5.73
N CYS A 215 15.63 21.98 5.33
CA CYS A 215 16.27 20.72 5.69
C CYS A 215 17.70 20.98 6.15
N LEU A 216 18.15 20.28 7.17
CA LEU A 216 19.54 20.30 7.63
C LEU A 216 20.22 19.02 7.16
N SER A 217 21.24 19.17 6.29
CA SER A 217 22.18 18.10 6.03
C SER A 217 23.11 17.95 7.22
N LEU A 218 23.23 16.73 7.76
CA LEU A 218 24.12 16.44 8.89
C LEU A 218 25.59 16.29 8.46
N ILE A 219 25.90 16.34 7.17
CA ILE A 219 27.27 16.16 6.63
C ILE A 219 28.12 17.43 6.77
N HIS A 220 27.54 18.59 7.07
CA HIS A 220 28.25 19.87 7.18
C HIS A 220 28.39 20.41 8.61
N ILE A 221 28.52 19.54 9.62
CA ILE A 221 29.08 19.94 10.89
C ILE A 221 30.61 19.78 10.77
N SER A 222 31.27 20.65 10.00
CA SER A 222 32.68 20.84 10.12
C SER A 222 32.94 21.47 11.50
N GLU A 223 33.71 20.80 12.35
CA GLU A 223 34.22 21.40 13.57
C GLU A 223 34.87 22.75 13.24
N PRO A 224 34.66 23.81 14.05
CA PRO A 224 35.37 25.05 13.86
C PRO A 224 36.87 24.77 14.02
N THR A 225 37.61 24.95 12.95
CA THR A 225 39.06 24.86 12.94
C THR A 225 39.59 25.84 13.98
N ARG A 226 40.11 25.35 15.12
CA ARG A 226 40.87 26.14 16.09
C ARG A 226 42.06 26.69 15.34
N ARG A 227 42.05 27.99 15.02
CA ARG A 227 43.25 28.72 14.63
C ARG A 227 44.23 28.63 15.81
N ARG A 228 45.28 27.81 15.67
CA ARG A 228 46.49 27.94 16.51
C ARG A 228 47.11 29.28 16.15
N GLY A 229 47.05 30.21 17.11
CA GLY A 229 47.87 31.39 17.07
C GLY A 229 49.34 30.99 17.17
N ILE A 230 50.13 31.41 16.22
CA ILE A 230 51.59 31.38 16.29
C ILE A 230 51.99 32.70 16.96
N SER A 231 52.56 32.58 18.14
CA SER A 231 53.34 33.64 18.78
C SER A 231 54.79 33.50 18.42
#